data_c76d7d7a25d39819011c69cbbf2d4d54
#
_entry.id   c76d7d7a25d39819011c69cbbf2d4d54
#
_cell.length_a   1.000
_cell.length_b   1.000
_cell.length_c   1.000
_cell.angle_alpha   90.00
_cell.angle_beta   90.00
_cell.angle_gamma   90.00
#
_symmetry.space_group_name_H-M   'P 1'
#
loop_
_entity.id
_entity.type
_entity.pdbx_description
1 polymer ?
#
loop_
_entity_poly.entity_id
_entity_poly.type
_entity_poly.pdbx_seq_one_letter_code
_entity_poly.pdbx_strand_id
1 'polypeptide(L)'
;MKEKMYKVKQELSKTLRFINASHEQMSREFRCEVPPKKTSNVELLNAYSRAVTAVVDAAGPTVVSISSNGDKHGTEPEQTGAGSGVVIAPDGYILTNDHVVHHAKRLTVTLTDGTDFGASVVGKDPATDLAVIRADASGLQCAALGDSSLLRVGQLVIAMGNPFGFQSTVSTGVVSALGRALRSREGRLIESIIQHTAPLNPGNSGGPLVDSRGRVMGINTAIIMMAQGIGFSIPSNTARWVVSQLLSSGKVRRAFLGIAARPRPLDRRLVRYHDLSGDQAVEVLSVDPKSPAGLAGMRINDLIVFVNGQRIADVDDLHRFLGEWPIGEPVTITVVRGKDKVTLTVVPAEAGTLH
;
A
#
# COMPACT_ATOMS: atom_id res chain seq x y z
N MET A 1 -60.54 -21.76 -16.16
CA MET A 1 -59.22 -21.14 -16.33
C MET A 1 -59.27 -19.60 -16.31
N LYS A 2 -60.26 -18.96 -16.94
CA LYS A 2 -60.45 -17.49 -16.96
C LYS A 2 -60.73 -16.87 -15.59
N GLU A 3 -61.46 -17.52 -14.72
CA GLU A 3 -61.88 -17.03 -13.40
C GLU A 3 -60.69 -17.02 -12.39
N LYS A 4 -59.82 -18.00 -12.49
CA LYS A 4 -58.58 -18.08 -11.68
C LYS A 4 -57.58 -16.98 -12.02
N MET A 5 -57.53 -16.63 -13.31
CA MET A 5 -56.63 -15.56 -13.81
C MET A 5 -57.17 -14.17 -13.46
N TYR A 6 -58.50 -14.01 -13.35
CA TYR A 6 -59.10 -12.75 -12.91
C TYR A 6 -58.87 -12.48 -11.41
N LYS A 7 -58.99 -13.51 -10.56
CA LYS A 7 -58.66 -13.40 -9.11
C LYS A 7 -57.18 -13.05 -8.86
N VAL A 8 -56.25 -13.65 -9.60
CA VAL A 8 -54.83 -13.34 -9.50
C VAL A 8 -54.54 -11.89 -9.90
N LYS A 9 -55.17 -11.37 -10.95
CA LYS A 9 -55.03 -9.95 -11.34
C LYS A 9 -55.61 -8.98 -10.31
N GLN A 10 -56.69 -9.32 -9.63
CA GLN A 10 -57.26 -8.49 -8.56
C GLN A 10 -56.35 -8.47 -7.32
N GLU A 11 -55.78 -9.60 -6.93
CA GLU A 11 -54.84 -9.68 -5.81
C GLU A 11 -53.55 -8.92 -6.10
N LEU A 12 -52.98 -9.06 -7.31
CA LEU A 12 -51.83 -8.28 -7.74
C LEU A 12 -52.06 -6.76 -7.73
N SER A 13 -53.29 -6.34 -8.16
CA SER A 13 -53.67 -4.92 -8.13
C SER A 13 -53.79 -4.38 -6.71
N LYS A 14 -54.29 -5.16 -5.75
CA LYS A 14 -54.38 -4.80 -4.33
C LYS A 14 -52.99 -4.68 -3.71
N THR A 15 -52.08 -5.64 -3.98
CA THR A 15 -50.70 -5.64 -3.49
C THR A 15 -49.92 -4.45 -4.02
N LEU A 16 -50.07 -4.12 -5.30
CA LEU A 16 -49.40 -2.93 -5.89
C LEU A 16 -49.93 -1.60 -5.29
N ARG A 17 -51.26 -1.52 -5.01
CA ARG A 17 -51.78 -0.33 -4.30
C ARG A 17 -51.28 -0.24 -2.88
N PHE A 18 -51.10 -1.35 -2.18
CA PHE A 18 -50.55 -1.35 -0.81
C PHE A 18 -49.08 -0.95 -0.79
N ILE A 19 -48.28 -1.44 -1.75
CA ILE A 19 -46.85 -1.05 -1.89
C ILE A 19 -46.71 0.44 -2.21
N ASN A 20 -47.52 0.99 -3.10
CA ASN A 20 -47.50 2.42 -3.44
C ASN A 20 -48.00 3.30 -2.29
N ALA A 21 -49.04 2.90 -1.55
CA ALA A 21 -49.52 3.62 -0.38
C ALA A 21 -48.49 3.62 0.76
N SER A 22 -47.78 2.50 0.97
CA SER A 22 -46.71 2.39 1.95
C SER A 22 -45.50 3.26 1.57
N HIS A 23 -45.21 3.40 0.27
CA HIS A 23 -44.11 4.25 -0.22
C HIS A 23 -44.41 5.73 -0.03
N GLU A 24 -45.68 6.17 -0.22
CA GLU A 24 -46.06 7.57 0.01
C GLU A 24 -46.12 7.93 1.50
N GLN A 25 -46.53 7.00 2.38
CA GLN A 25 -46.60 7.20 3.81
C GLN A 25 -45.19 7.19 4.45
N MET A 26 -44.30 6.25 4.03
CA MET A 26 -42.87 6.25 4.45
C MET A 26 -42.11 7.50 4.00
N SER A 27 -42.48 8.06 2.85
CA SER A 27 -41.85 9.30 2.34
C SER A 27 -42.21 10.55 3.14
N ARG A 28 -43.26 10.49 3.98
CA ARG A 28 -43.68 11.60 4.85
C ARG A 28 -43.08 11.53 6.28
N GLU A 29 -42.75 10.34 6.78
CA GLU A 29 -42.26 10.15 8.14
C GLU A 29 -40.74 10.21 8.30
N PHE A 30 -39.96 10.05 7.22
CA PHE A 30 -38.50 10.16 7.22
C PHE A 30 -37.95 11.35 6.42
N ARG A 31 -38.58 12.53 6.57
CA ARG A 31 -37.86 13.76 6.25
C ARG A 31 -36.93 14.11 7.40
N CYS A 32 -35.71 13.55 7.38
CA CYS A 32 -34.57 14.25 7.97
C CYS A 32 -34.37 15.53 7.16
N GLU A 33 -34.95 16.62 7.63
CA GLU A 33 -34.64 17.96 7.14
C GLU A 33 -33.23 18.31 7.60
N VAL A 34 -32.21 17.85 6.84
CA VAL A 34 -30.94 18.57 6.79
C VAL A 34 -31.24 19.83 5.98
N PRO A 35 -31.27 21.03 6.58
CA PRO A 35 -31.51 22.24 5.82
C PRO A 35 -30.38 22.32 4.76
N PRO A 36 -30.68 22.34 3.46
CA PRO A 36 -29.66 22.57 2.47
C PRO A 36 -29.17 24.00 2.68
N LYS A 37 -27.93 24.19 3.12
CA LYS A 37 -27.18 25.37 2.70
C LYS A 37 -27.28 25.33 1.17
N LYS A 38 -28.01 26.28 0.59
CA LYS A 38 -28.19 26.42 -0.85
C LYS A 38 -26.85 26.85 -1.49
N THR A 39 -25.90 25.94 -1.50
CA THR A 39 -24.80 26.01 -2.46
C THR A 39 -25.37 25.47 -3.76
N SER A 40 -25.39 26.27 -4.81
CA SER A 40 -25.91 25.80 -6.08
C SER A 40 -25.08 24.61 -6.55
N ASN A 41 -25.69 23.59 -7.17
CA ASN A 41 -24.94 22.46 -7.74
C ASN A 41 -23.81 22.90 -8.66
N VAL A 42 -23.96 24.03 -9.34
CA VAL A 42 -22.95 24.66 -10.19
C VAL A 42 -21.74 25.15 -9.38
N GLU A 43 -21.95 25.75 -8.19
CA GLU A 43 -20.84 26.17 -7.33
C GLU A 43 -20.07 25.00 -6.74
N LEU A 44 -20.75 23.91 -6.36
CA LEU A 44 -20.09 22.69 -5.87
C LEU A 44 -19.28 22.01 -6.97
N LEU A 45 -19.83 21.85 -8.17
CA LEU A 45 -19.11 21.29 -9.33
C LEU A 45 -17.92 22.16 -9.73
N ASN A 46 -18.07 23.49 -9.72
CA ASN A 46 -16.98 24.41 -10.00
C ASN A 46 -15.88 24.37 -8.93
N ALA A 47 -16.23 24.20 -7.64
CA ALA A 47 -15.26 24.06 -6.56
C ALA A 47 -14.44 22.77 -6.70
N TYR A 48 -15.11 21.65 -7.02
CA TYR A 48 -14.46 20.37 -7.26
C TYR A 48 -13.51 20.45 -8.47
N SER A 49 -13.99 20.93 -9.61
CA SER A 49 -13.18 21.04 -10.83
C SER A 49 -11.97 21.96 -10.60
N ARG A 50 -12.17 23.10 -9.94
CA ARG A 50 -11.06 24.02 -9.61
C ARG A 50 -10.03 23.37 -8.69
N ALA A 51 -10.47 22.59 -7.70
CA ALA A 51 -9.55 21.88 -6.80
C ALA A 51 -8.71 20.85 -7.57
N VAL A 52 -9.34 20.06 -8.47
CA VAL A 52 -8.64 19.04 -9.25
C VAL A 52 -7.68 19.70 -10.26
N THR A 53 -8.13 20.70 -11.04
CA THR A 53 -7.28 21.37 -12.03
C THR A 53 -6.09 22.08 -11.38
N ALA A 54 -6.30 22.80 -10.25
CA ALA A 54 -5.21 23.44 -9.53
C ALA A 54 -4.14 22.42 -9.04
N VAL A 55 -4.57 21.24 -8.60
CA VAL A 55 -3.64 20.17 -8.22
C VAL A 55 -2.89 19.62 -9.42
N VAL A 56 -3.57 19.43 -10.56
CA VAL A 56 -2.94 18.95 -11.80
C VAL A 56 -1.91 19.95 -12.30
N ASP A 57 -2.22 21.23 -12.28
CA ASP A 57 -1.30 22.29 -12.69
C ASP A 57 -0.05 22.36 -11.79
N ALA A 58 -0.23 22.16 -10.48
CA ALA A 58 0.85 22.22 -9.50
C ALA A 58 1.71 20.95 -9.45
N ALA A 59 1.09 19.77 -9.44
CA ALA A 59 1.76 18.48 -9.26
C ALA A 59 2.10 17.79 -10.59
N GLY A 60 1.37 18.07 -11.67
CA GLY A 60 1.55 17.44 -12.98
C GLY A 60 2.99 17.49 -13.50
N PRO A 61 3.66 18.67 -13.49
CA PRO A 61 5.05 18.78 -13.94
C PRO A 61 6.05 17.95 -13.14
N THR A 62 5.69 17.47 -11.94
CA THR A 62 6.53 16.61 -11.11
C THR A 62 6.38 15.13 -11.42
N VAL A 63 5.38 14.75 -12.24
CA VAL A 63 5.07 13.35 -12.59
C VAL A 63 5.76 13.01 -13.90
N VAL A 64 6.55 11.94 -13.86
CA VAL A 64 7.36 11.52 -15.00
C VAL A 64 6.94 10.14 -15.50
N SER A 65 7.19 9.86 -16.79
CA SER A 65 7.19 8.51 -17.33
C SER A 65 8.54 7.84 -17.08
N ILE A 66 8.51 6.55 -16.78
CA ILE A 66 9.72 5.74 -16.65
C ILE A 66 9.58 4.57 -17.61
N SER A 67 10.51 4.45 -18.55
CA SER A 67 10.64 3.29 -19.41
C SER A 67 11.93 2.53 -19.08
N SER A 68 11.83 1.21 -19.01
CA SER A 68 12.96 0.32 -18.75
C SER A 68 13.13 -0.65 -19.91
N ASN A 69 14.33 -0.72 -20.46
CA ASN A 69 14.68 -1.70 -21.49
C ASN A 69 15.49 -2.83 -20.87
N GLY A 70 15.04 -4.09 -21.08
CA GLY A 70 15.75 -5.31 -20.70
C GLY A 70 16.65 -5.83 -21.83
N ASP A 71 17.31 -6.98 -21.61
CA ASP A 71 18.08 -7.65 -22.67
C ASP A 71 17.19 -8.29 -23.71
N LYS A 72 17.62 -8.18 -24.97
CA LYS A 72 17.15 -9.05 -26.04
C LYS A 72 17.75 -10.45 -25.84
N HIS A 73 16.99 -11.36 -25.28
CA HIS A 73 17.33 -12.79 -25.31
C HIS A 73 16.63 -13.43 -26.50
N GLY A 74 17.34 -13.55 -27.62
CA GLY A 74 16.85 -14.23 -28.83
C GLY A 74 15.73 -13.50 -29.57
N THR A 75 14.74 -14.24 -30.05
CA THR A 75 13.56 -13.78 -30.81
C THR A 75 12.39 -13.27 -29.94
N GLU A 76 12.54 -13.28 -28.62
CA GLU A 76 11.53 -12.75 -27.69
C GLU A 76 11.46 -11.24 -27.74
N PRO A 77 10.24 -10.62 -27.70
CA PRO A 77 10.12 -9.18 -27.66
C PRO A 77 10.81 -8.62 -26.41
N GLU A 78 11.49 -7.50 -26.57
CA GLU A 78 12.13 -6.75 -25.51
C GLU A 78 11.13 -6.55 -24.36
N GLN A 79 11.44 -7.08 -23.15
CA GLN A 79 10.62 -6.82 -21.98
C GLN A 79 10.79 -5.35 -21.56
N THR A 80 9.93 -4.51 -22.09
CA THR A 80 9.87 -3.10 -21.72
C THR A 80 8.95 -2.95 -20.50
N GLY A 81 9.52 -2.61 -19.35
CA GLY A 81 8.74 -2.12 -18.20
C GLY A 81 8.38 -0.65 -18.46
N ALA A 82 7.12 -0.30 -18.19
CA ALA A 82 6.66 1.08 -18.21
C ALA A 82 5.91 1.41 -16.93
N GLY A 83 6.15 2.59 -16.40
CA GLY A 83 5.49 3.09 -15.21
C GLY A 83 5.65 4.59 -15.07
N SER A 84 5.28 5.09 -13.92
CA SER A 84 5.40 6.49 -13.56
C SER A 84 6.37 6.68 -12.40
N GLY A 85 6.77 7.93 -12.18
CA GLY A 85 7.53 8.36 -11.03
C GLY A 85 7.12 9.76 -10.60
N VAL A 86 7.57 10.15 -9.43
CA VAL A 86 7.43 11.52 -8.94
C VAL A 86 8.79 12.09 -8.57
N VAL A 87 9.11 13.26 -9.11
CA VAL A 87 10.34 13.99 -8.77
C VAL A 87 10.24 14.48 -7.34
N ILE A 88 11.19 14.09 -6.48
CA ILE A 88 11.23 14.44 -5.05
C ILE A 88 12.32 15.43 -4.69
N ALA A 89 13.29 15.67 -5.60
CA ALA A 89 14.30 16.68 -5.44
C ALA A 89 14.73 17.29 -6.79
N PRO A 90 15.13 18.59 -6.82
CA PRO A 90 15.39 19.28 -8.08
C PRO A 90 16.64 18.78 -8.82
N ASP A 91 17.53 18.04 -8.17
CA ASP A 91 18.73 17.41 -8.73
C ASP A 91 18.48 16.01 -9.32
N GLY A 92 17.23 15.71 -9.68
CA GLY A 92 16.87 14.56 -10.47
C GLY A 92 16.48 13.31 -9.68
N TYR A 93 16.33 13.37 -8.35
CA TYR A 93 15.83 12.22 -7.60
C TYR A 93 14.34 12.01 -7.82
N ILE A 94 14.00 10.77 -8.17
CA ILE A 94 12.63 10.35 -8.52
C ILE A 94 12.27 9.12 -7.70
N LEU A 95 11.10 9.14 -7.08
CA LEU A 95 10.51 8.03 -6.37
C LEU A 95 9.55 7.28 -7.30
N THR A 96 9.64 5.95 -7.29
CA THR A 96 8.80 5.06 -8.11
C THR A 96 8.62 3.71 -7.41
N ASN A 97 8.00 2.73 -8.07
CA ASN A 97 7.93 1.35 -7.55
C ASN A 97 9.16 0.53 -7.95
N ASP A 98 9.53 -0.45 -7.10
CA ASP A 98 10.60 -1.41 -7.41
C ASP A 98 10.29 -2.19 -8.69
N HIS A 99 9.06 -2.68 -8.86
CA HIS A 99 8.68 -3.47 -10.02
C HIS A 99 8.78 -2.72 -11.35
N VAL A 100 8.75 -1.37 -11.35
CA VAL A 100 8.95 -0.54 -12.56
C VAL A 100 10.41 -0.60 -13.03
N VAL A 101 11.36 -0.74 -12.09
CA VAL A 101 12.80 -0.67 -12.38
C VAL A 101 13.54 -1.99 -12.11
N HIS A 102 12.83 -3.08 -11.77
CA HIS A 102 13.42 -4.28 -11.18
C HIS A 102 14.48 -4.97 -12.07
N HIS A 103 14.26 -5.10 -13.36
CA HIS A 103 15.20 -5.74 -14.31
C HIS A 103 15.79 -4.76 -15.34
N ALA A 104 15.69 -3.45 -15.06
CA ALA A 104 16.12 -2.44 -15.99
C ALA A 104 17.65 -2.41 -16.14
N LYS A 105 18.15 -2.57 -17.36
CA LYS A 105 19.56 -2.27 -17.71
C LYS A 105 19.74 -0.83 -18.12
N ARG A 106 18.73 -0.23 -18.71
CA ARG A 106 18.68 1.19 -19.05
C ARG A 106 17.34 1.74 -18.62
N LEU A 107 17.38 2.90 -18.00
CA LEU A 107 16.21 3.66 -17.62
C LEU A 107 16.19 4.96 -18.39
N THR A 108 15.04 5.29 -18.96
CA THR A 108 14.75 6.60 -19.54
C THR A 108 13.60 7.22 -18.76
N VAL A 109 13.79 8.46 -18.36
CA VAL A 109 12.78 9.30 -17.72
C VAL A 109 12.31 10.33 -18.71
N THR A 110 11.01 10.37 -18.99
CA THR A 110 10.40 11.35 -19.88
C THR A 110 9.55 12.33 -19.06
N LEU A 111 9.83 13.61 -19.17
CA LEU A 111 9.04 14.67 -18.56
C LEU A 111 7.72 14.89 -19.33
N THR A 112 6.82 15.69 -18.76
CA THR A 112 5.51 16.02 -19.37
C THR A 112 5.63 16.86 -20.65
N ASP A 113 6.75 17.54 -20.86
CA ASP A 113 7.06 18.30 -22.09
C ASP A 113 7.71 17.43 -23.20
N GLY A 114 7.89 16.12 -22.93
CA GLY A 114 8.51 15.18 -23.86
C GLY A 114 10.04 15.12 -23.78
N THR A 115 10.67 15.84 -22.85
CA THR A 115 12.14 15.80 -22.67
C THR A 115 12.55 14.49 -22.03
N ASP A 116 13.53 13.80 -22.65
CA ASP A 116 14.08 12.52 -22.19
C ASP A 116 15.42 12.69 -21.47
N PHE A 117 15.59 11.97 -20.39
CA PHE A 117 16.84 11.87 -19.64
C PHE A 117 17.18 10.40 -19.36
N GLY A 118 18.48 10.07 -19.44
CA GLY A 118 18.99 8.83 -18.88
C GLY A 118 18.83 8.84 -17.35
N ALA A 119 18.64 7.66 -16.77
CA ALA A 119 18.55 7.55 -15.32
C ALA A 119 19.27 6.32 -14.80
N SER A 120 19.69 6.39 -13.51
CA SER A 120 20.31 5.29 -12.80
C SER A 120 19.54 4.96 -11.52
N VAL A 121 19.59 3.69 -11.11
CA VAL A 121 18.98 3.24 -9.85
C VAL A 121 19.89 3.65 -8.70
N VAL A 122 19.36 4.42 -7.75
CA VAL A 122 20.03 4.80 -6.50
C VAL A 122 19.89 3.67 -5.47
N GLY A 123 18.68 3.10 -5.37
CA GLY A 123 18.41 1.98 -4.50
C GLY A 123 17.00 1.47 -4.66
N LYS A 124 16.77 0.23 -4.21
CA LYS A 124 15.50 -0.49 -4.31
C LYS A 124 15.12 -1.12 -2.99
N ASP A 125 13.83 -1.20 -2.75
CA ASP A 125 13.23 -1.92 -1.63
C ASP A 125 12.06 -2.79 -2.09
N PRO A 126 12.32 -4.02 -2.56
CA PRO A 126 11.28 -4.94 -3.02
C PRO A 126 10.24 -5.26 -1.93
N ALA A 127 10.63 -5.16 -0.66
CA ALA A 127 9.73 -5.45 0.46
C ALA A 127 8.58 -4.44 0.59
N THR A 128 8.79 -3.19 0.20
CA THR A 128 7.73 -2.16 0.15
C THR A 128 7.34 -1.79 -1.27
N ASP A 129 7.92 -2.45 -2.29
CA ASP A 129 7.73 -2.12 -3.70
C ASP A 129 8.07 -0.65 -4.02
N LEU A 130 9.13 -0.10 -3.41
CA LEU A 130 9.63 1.26 -3.66
C LEU A 130 11.05 1.25 -4.22
N ALA A 131 11.34 2.23 -5.07
CA ALA A 131 12.68 2.49 -5.58
C ALA A 131 12.93 3.99 -5.72
N VAL A 132 14.20 4.38 -5.60
CA VAL A 132 14.69 5.71 -5.93
C VAL A 132 15.61 5.59 -7.12
N ILE A 133 15.36 6.40 -8.15
CA ILE A 133 16.24 6.57 -9.30
C ILE A 133 16.71 8.01 -9.37
N ARG A 134 17.79 8.26 -10.11
CA ARG A 134 18.30 9.58 -10.38
C ARG A 134 18.40 9.80 -11.88
N ALA A 135 17.66 10.78 -12.40
CA ALA A 135 17.77 11.25 -13.75
C ALA A 135 18.99 12.16 -13.94
N ASP A 136 19.60 12.14 -15.11
CA ASP A 136 20.73 13.01 -15.48
C ASP A 136 20.19 14.43 -15.81
N ALA A 137 19.49 15.04 -14.86
CA ALA A 137 18.82 16.32 -14.98
C ALA A 137 18.97 17.15 -13.71
N SER A 138 18.85 18.46 -13.83
CA SER A 138 18.85 19.39 -12.70
C SER A 138 17.84 20.51 -12.92
N GLY A 139 17.44 21.18 -11.84
CA GLY A 139 16.43 22.25 -11.90
C GLY A 139 15.02 21.75 -12.13
N LEU A 140 14.77 20.45 -11.87
CA LEU A 140 13.44 19.85 -12.04
C LEU A 140 12.47 20.38 -10.97
N GLN A 141 11.22 20.54 -11.37
CA GLN A 141 10.14 20.81 -10.42
C GLN A 141 9.88 19.56 -9.58
N CYS A 142 9.83 19.69 -8.26
CA CYS A 142 9.67 18.56 -7.35
C CYS A 142 8.38 18.68 -6.51
N ALA A 143 7.81 17.52 -6.17
CA ALA A 143 6.61 17.41 -5.35
C ALA A 143 6.95 17.37 -3.86
N ALA A 144 6.09 17.96 -3.04
CA ALA A 144 6.20 17.88 -1.58
C ALA A 144 5.53 16.59 -1.07
N LEU A 145 6.26 15.78 -0.30
CA LEU A 145 5.69 14.64 0.41
C LEU A 145 4.85 15.15 1.61
N GLY A 146 3.56 14.79 1.61
CA GLY A 146 2.65 15.08 2.71
C GLY A 146 2.82 14.11 3.89
N ASP A 147 2.01 14.28 4.93
CA ASP A 147 1.92 13.36 6.07
C ASP A 147 0.69 12.47 5.91
N SER A 148 0.93 11.20 5.53
CA SER A 148 -0.14 10.23 5.28
C SER A 148 -0.90 9.80 6.54
N SER A 149 -0.37 10.05 7.75
CA SER A 149 -1.07 9.77 9.00
C SER A 149 -2.28 10.70 9.24
N LEU A 150 -2.32 11.83 8.54
CA LEU A 150 -3.41 12.82 8.60
C LEU A 150 -4.56 12.50 7.65
N LEU A 151 -4.45 11.48 6.81
CA LEU A 151 -5.52 11.07 5.89
C LEU A 151 -6.75 10.59 6.67
N ARG A 152 -7.92 10.86 6.08
CA ARG A 152 -9.21 10.40 6.61
C ARG A 152 -10.00 9.66 5.54
N VAL A 153 -10.72 8.62 5.93
CA VAL A 153 -11.69 7.94 5.04
C VAL A 153 -12.72 8.95 4.54
N GLY A 154 -13.03 8.92 3.25
CA GLY A 154 -13.88 9.89 2.56
C GLY A 154 -13.14 11.14 2.03
N GLN A 155 -11.86 11.34 2.35
CA GLN A 155 -11.06 12.46 1.85
C GLN A 155 -10.79 12.30 0.36
N LEU A 156 -10.95 13.40 -0.41
CA LEU A 156 -10.60 13.46 -1.83
C LEU A 156 -9.11 13.18 -2.02
N VAL A 157 -8.82 12.30 -2.97
CA VAL A 157 -7.47 12.01 -3.45
C VAL A 157 -7.45 11.94 -4.97
N ILE A 158 -6.31 12.28 -5.55
CA ILE A 158 -6.10 12.36 -6.99
C ILE A 158 -4.89 11.47 -7.29
N ALA A 159 -5.12 10.39 -8.05
CA ALA A 159 -4.06 9.54 -8.56
C ALA A 159 -3.56 10.09 -9.89
N MET A 160 -2.26 10.21 -10.02
CA MET A 160 -1.61 10.71 -11.23
C MET A 160 -0.59 9.71 -11.75
N GLY A 161 -0.38 9.71 -13.06
CA GLY A 161 0.66 8.93 -13.73
C GLY A 161 0.95 9.51 -15.11
N ASN A 162 2.05 9.09 -15.71
CA ASN A 162 2.44 9.48 -17.07
C ASN A 162 2.88 8.23 -17.86
N PRO A 163 1.94 7.33 -18.22
CA PRO A 163 2.29 6.02 -18.78
C PRO A 163 2.96 6.11 -20.17
N PHE A 164 2.79 7.20 -20.89
CA PHE A 164 3.25 7.33 -22.28
C PHE A 164 4.19 8.51 -22.52
N GLY A 165 4.54 9.26 -21.47
CA GLY A 165 5.47 10.40 -21.59
C GLY A 165 4.90 11.68 -22.21
N PHE A 166 3.65 11.69 -22.68
CA PHE A 166 3.08 12.85 -23.39
C PHE A 166 2.07 13.65 -22.59
N GLN A 167 1.33 13.00 -21.69
CA GLN A 167 0.32 13.65 -20.84
C GLN A 167 0.10 12.85 -19.56
N SER A 168 0.03 13.56 -18.45
CA SER A 168 -0.34 12.96 -17.17
C SER A 168 -1.77 12.44 -17.21
N THR A 169 -1.96 11.16 -16.89
CA THR A 169 -3.29 10.63 -16.60
C THR A 169 -3.70 11.03 -15.20
N VAL A 170 -4.94 11.47 -15.03
CA VAL A 170 -5.50 11.94 -13.77
C VAL A 170 -6.76 11.16 -13.46
N SER A 171 -6.83 10.58 -12.28
CA SER A 171 -8.00 9.89 -11.76
C SER A 171 -8.32 10.40 -10.37
N THR A 172 -9.60 10.68 -10.11
CA THR A 172 -10.05 11.16 -8.80
C THR A 172 -10.81 10.09 -8.04
N GLY A 173 -10.74 10.13 -6.74
CA GLY A 173 -11.45 9.23 -5.85
C GLY A 173 -11.41 9.72 -4.42
N VAL A 174 -11.81 8.85 -3.51
CA VAL A 174 -11.71 9.09 -2.07
C VAL A 174 -10.92 7.98 -1.39
N VAL A 175 -10.31 8.30 -0.28
CA VAL A 175 -9.76 7.30 0.63
C VAL A 175 -10.89 6.40 1.10
N SER A 176 -10.85 5.10 0.79
CA SER A 176 -11.90 4.14 1.17
C SER A 176 -11.55 3.34 2.41
N ALA A 177 -10.26 3.11 2.67
CA ALA A 177 -9.77 2.50 3.92
C ALA A 177 -8.31 2.89 4.19
N LEU A 178 -7.91 2.83 5.45
CA LEU A 178 -6.54 3.05 5.93
C LEU A 178 -6.11 1.87 6.80
N GLY A 179 -4.80 1.70 6.99
CA GLY A 179 -4.24 0.67 7.87
C GLY A 179 -4.41 -0.77 7.35
N ARG A 180 -4.71 -0.94 6.06
CA ARG A 180 -4.72 -2.26 5.43
C ARG A 180 -3.32 -2.70 5.09
N ALA A 181 -3.15 -4.00 4.95
CA ALA A 181 -1.90 -4.59 4.55
C ALA A 181 -2.04 -5.27 3.19
N LEU A 182 -0.97 -5.20 2.39
CA LEU A 182 -0.90 -5.79 1.06
C LEU A 182 0.39 -6.59 0.94
N ARG A 183 0.34 -7.79 0.35
CA ARG A 183 1.55 -8.58 0.12
C ARG A 183 2.32 -8.06 -1.09
N SER A 184 3.60 -7.77 -0.88
CA SER A 184 4.54 -7.50 -1.97
C SER A 184 4.76 -8.76 -2.84
N ARG A 185 5.41 -8.60 -3.99
CA ARG A 185 5.80 -9.75 -4.84
C ARG A 185 6.71 -10.74 -4.12
N GLU A 186 7.50 -10.29 -3.16
CA GLU A 186 8.36 -11.14 -2.31
C GLU A 186 7.62 -11.77 -1.12
N GLY A 187 6.29 -11.62 -1.04
CA GLY A 187 5.45 -12.20 0.01
C GLY A 187 5.47 -11.44 1.34
N ARG A 188 6.25 -10.37 1.47
CA ARG A 188 6.23 -9.49 2.65
C ARG A 188 4.99 -8.61 2.66
N LEU A 189 4.54 -8.28 3.86
CA LEU A 189 3.41 -7.38 4.05
C LEU A 189 3.88 -5.92 3.95
N ILE A 190 3.25 -5.17 3.04
CA ILE A 190 3.35 -3.72 3.01
C ILE A 190 2.20 -3.21 3.87
N GLU A 191 2.53 -2.61 4.99
CA GLU A 191 1.54 -2.17 5.99
C GLU A 191 1.03 -0.77 5.73
N SER A 192 -0.04 -0.43 6.45
CA SER A 192 -0.65 0.90 6.44
C SER A 192 -1.08 1.39 5.05
N ILE A 193 -1.27 0.49 4.08
CA ILE A 193 -1.66 0.81 2.72
C ILE A 193 -2.89 1.73 2.69
N ILE A 194 -2.84 2.73 1.83
CA ILE A 194 -3.96 3.60 1.51
C ILE A 194 -4.81 2.91 0.45
N GLN A 195 -6.04 2.51 0.80
CA GLN A 195 -7.02 2.05 -0.16
C GLN A 195 -7.87 3.24 -0.61
N HIS A 196 -8.07 3.39 -1.92
CA HIS A 196 -8.85 4.50 -2.50
C HIS A 196 -9.67 4.06 -3.71
N THR A 197 -10.63 4.88 -4.11
CA THR A 197 -11.52 4.60 -5.25
C THR A 197 -11.07 5.26 -6.55
N ALA A 198 -9.97 6.03 -6.56
CA ALA A 198 -9.41 6.56 -7.80
C ALA A 198 -8.95 5.40 -8.70
N PRO A 199 -9.47 5.29 -9.94
CA PRO A 199 -9.07 4.23 -10.86
C PRO A 199 -7.58 4.27 -11.18
N LEU A 200 -6.91 3.12 -11.07
CA LEU A 200 -5.54 2.93 -11.49
C LEU A 200 -5.49 2.10 -12.78
N ASN A 201 -4.77 2.58 -13.76
CA ASN A 201 -4.51 1.90 -15.02
C ASN A 201 -3.03 1.46 -15.08
N PRO A 202 -2.69 0.46 -15.92
CA PRO A 202 -1.29 0.16 -16.22
C PRO A 202 -0.52 1.41 -16.61
N GLY A 203 0.65 1.59 -15.99
CA GLY A 203 1.48 2.79 -16.16
C GLY A 203 1.28 3.87 -15.08
N ASN A 204 0.22 3.84 -14.27
CA ASN A 204 0.08 4.74 -13.11
C ASN A 204 0.91 4.29 -11.89
N SER A 205 1.40 3.04 -11.90
CA SER A 205 2.30 2.51 -10.86
C SER A 205 3.56 3.36 -10.76
N GLY A 206 3.95 3.70 -9.53
CA GLY A 206 5.06 4.60 -9.22
C GLY A 206 4.70 6.09 -9.25
N GLY A 207 3.59 6.47 -9.85
CA GLY A 207 3.08 7.84 -9.81
C GLY A 207 2.47 8.20 -8.44
N PRO A 208 2.27 9.49 -8.15
CA PRO A 208 1.77 9.94 -6.86
C PRO A 208 0.26 9.81 -6.71
N LEU A 209 -0.18 9.55 -5.47
CA LEU A 209 -1.51 9.84 -4.96
C LEU A 209 -1.42 11.16 -4.19
N VAL A 210 -2.11 12.20 -4.64
CA VAL A 210 -2.02 13.53 -4.03
C VAL A 210 -3.32 13.95 -3.34
N ASP A 211 -3.22 14.83 -2.34
CA ASP A 211 -4.37 15.46 -1.72
C ASP A 211 -4.83 16.71 -2.50
N SER A 212 -5.91 17.35 -2.05
CA SER A 212 -6.46 18.57 -2.64
C SER A 212 -5.52 19.80 -2.57
N ARG A 213 -4.35 19.67 -1.95
CA ARG A 213 -3.30 20.69 -1.89
C ARG A 213 -2.09 20.36 -2.77
N GLY A 214 -2.16 19.27 -3.55
CA GLY A 214 -1.05 18.78 -4.37
C GLY A 214 0.08 18.11 -3.62
N ARG A 215 -0.07 17.77 -2.34
CA ARG A 215 0.94 17.04 -1.57
C ARG A 215 0.82 15.55 -1.82
N VAL A 216 1.94 14.88 -2.02
CA VAL A 216 2.01 13.43 -2.22
C VAL A 216 1.70 12.72 -0.92
N MET A 217 0.55 12.04 -0.87
CA MET A 217 0.10 11.27 0.29
C MET A 217 0.45 9.79 0.16
N GLY A 218 0.75 9.32 -1.05
CA GLY A 218 1.16 7.95 -1.32
C GLY A 218 1.73 7.78 -2.72
N ILE A 219 2.29 6.58 -2.98
CA ILE A 219 2.78 6.15 -4.29
C ILE A 219 1.86 5.04 -4.78
N ASN A 220 1.25 5.25 -5.95
CA ASN A 220 0.32 4.30 -6.55
C ASN A 220 1.03 2.97 -6.86
N THR A 221 0.37 1.86 -6.54
CA THR A 221 0.89 0.53 -6.85
C THR A 221 -0.22 -0.34 -7.42
N ALA A 222 0.02 -0.99 -8.57
CA ALA A 222 -0.97 -1.82 -9.27
C ALA A 222 -0.82 -3.29 -8.89
N ILE A 223 -0.92 -3.63 -7.61
CA ILE A 223 -0.66 -5.00 -7.12
C ILE A 223 -1.84 -5.95 -7.35
N ILE A 224 -3.08 -5.45 -7.52
CA ILE A 224 -4.27 -6.32 -7.71
C ILE A 224 -4.98 -5.99 -9.02
N MET A 225 -4.63 -6.71 -10.10
CA MET A 225 -5.25 -6.55 -11.42
C MET A 225 -6.74 -6.94 -11.50
N MET A 226 -7.31 -7.58 -10.48
CA MET A 226 -8.67 -8.13 -10.49
C MET A 226 -9.70 -7.31 -9.69
N ALA A 227 -9.30 -6.26 -8.99
CA ALA A 227 -10.19 -5.45 -8.16
C ALA A 227 -10.57 -4.14 -8.87
N GLN A 228 -11.57 -4.18 -9.75
CA GLN A 228 -12.11 -2.98 -10.39
C GLN A 228 -12.67 -2.00 -9.34
N GLY A 229 -12.27 -0.72 -9.42
CA GLY A 229 -12.73 0.32 -8.50
C GLY A 229 -12.02 0.36 -7.15
N ILE A 230 -10.93 -0.41 -6.99
CA ILE A 230 -10.08 -0.38 -5.80
C ILE A 230 -8.64 -0.07 -6.23
N GLY A 231 -8.14 1.08 -5.80
CA GLY A 231 -6.74 1.47 -5.94
C GLY A 231 -6.01 1.33 -4.60
N PHE A 232 -4.71 1.08 -4.68
CA PHE A 232 -3.82 1.00 -3.53
C PHE A 232 -2.61 1.90 -3.72
N SER A 233 -2.20 2.55 -2.64
CA SER A 233 -0.98 3.37 -2.63
C SER A 233 -0.18 3.14 -1.37
N ILE A 234 1.14 3.10 -1.52
CA ILE A 234 2.10 3.01 -0.41
C ILE A 234 2.15 4.38 0.27
N PRO A 235 1.98 4.48 1.59
CA PRO A 235 1.91 5.75 2.29
C PRO A 235 3.16 6.62 2.13
N SER A 236 2.99 7.94 2.06
CA SER A 236 4.12 8.88 1.96
C SER A 236 5.06 8.82 3.16
N ASN A 237 4.58 8.49 4.37
CA ASN A 237 5.45 8.33 5.54
C ASN A 237 6.36 7.11 5.40
N THR A 238 5.84 5.98 4.89
CA THR A 238 6.65 4.81 4.51
C THR A 238 7.65 5.17 3.42
N ALA A 239 7.20 5.87 2.38
CA ALA A 239 8.06 6.30 1.28
C ALA A 239 9.19 7.22 1.76
N ARG A 240 8.92 8.18 2.65
CA ARG A 240 9.93 9.07 3.24
C ARG A 240 11.01 8.30 4.00
N TRP A 241 10.59 7.32 4.81
CA TRP A 241 11.52 6.46 5.55
C TRP A 241 12.40 5.64 4.60
N VAL A 242 11.79 4.98 3.59
CA VAL A 242 12.52 4.19 2.58
C VAL A 242 13.50 5.07 1.81
N VAL A 243 13.06 6.24 1.32
CA VAL A 243 13.93 7.20 0.61
C VAL A 243 15.13 7.58 1.46
N SER A 244 14.94 7.88 2.75
CA SER A 244 16.05 8.23 3.64
C SER A 244 17.09 7.11 3.75
N GLN A 245 16.66 5.86 3.81
CA GLN A 245 17.54 4.68 3.85
C GLN A 245 18.26 4.46 2.50
N LEU A 246 17.52 4.56 1.39
CA LEU A 246 18.08 4.35 0.06
C LEU A 246 19.12 5.44 -0.30
N LEU A 247 18.87 6.69 0.05
CA LEU A 247 19.83 7.78 -0.18
C LEU A 247 21.08 7.68 0.71
N SER A 248 20.96 7.20 1.94
CA SER A 248 22.08 7.10 2.88
C SER A 248 22.96 5.86 2.68
N SER A 249 22.37 4.73 2.28
CA SER A 249 23.06 3.43 2.23
C SER A 249 22.83 2.60 0.97
N GLY A 250 22.05 3.10 0.01
CA GLY A 250 21.67 2.40 -1.22
C GLY A 250 20.68 1.23 -1.03
N LYS A 251 20.36 0.89 0.23
CA LYS A 251 19.49 -0.23 0.57
C LYS A 251 18.70 0.05 1.86
N VAL A 252 17.54 -0.60 1.99
CA VAL A 252 16.79 -0.58 3.24
C VAL A 252 17.26 -1.71 4.14
N ARG A 253 17.79 -1.35 5.30
CA ARG A 253 18.28 -2.31 6.30
C ARG A 253 17.12 -2.74 7.20
N ARG A 254 16.97 -4.05 7.38
CA ARG A 254 15.95 -4.62 8.27
C ARG A 254 16.57 -5.69 9.17
N ALA A 255 16.10 -5.72 10.40
CA ALA A 255 16.46 -6.76 11.35
C ALA A 255 15.92 -8.12 10.89
N PHE A 256 16.73 -9.17 11.04
CA PHE A 256 16.48 -10.52 10.57
C PHE A 256 16.76 -11.53 11.69
N LEU A 257 15.87 -12.53 11.83
CA LEU A 257 16.00 -13.59 12.83
C LEU A 257 16.52 -14.91 12.24
N GLY A 258 16.21 -15.21 10.97
CA GLY A 258 16.59 -16.45 10.30
C GLY A 258 15.65 -17.61 10.59
N ILE A 259 14.36 -17.35 10.58
CA ILE A 259 13.30 -18.33 10.76
C ILE A 259 12.30 -18.30 9.60
N ALA A 260 11.69 -19.44 9.28
CA ALA A 260 10.41 -19.47 8.58
C ALA A 260 9.31 -19.74 9.60
N ALA A 261 8.20 -19.03 9.47
CA ALA A 261 7.13 -19.07 10.47
C ALA A 261 5.75 -18.91 9.82
N ARG A 262 4.71 -19.30 10.56
CA ARG A 262 3.30 -19.12 10.16
C ARG A 262 2.42 -18.74 11.34
N PRO A 263 1.28 -18.10 11.12
CA PRO A 263 0.28 -17.92 12.18
C PRO A 263 -0.27 -19.26 12.64
N ARG A 264 -0.52 -19.40 13.94
CA ARG A 264 -1.13 -20.59 14.54
C ARG A 264 -2.08 -20.24 15.67
N PRO A 265 -3.33 -20.73 15.66
CA PRO A 265 -4.23 -20.64 16.79
C PRO A 265 -3.68 -21.43 18.00
N LEU A 266 -3.80 -20.85 19.19
CA LEU A 266 -3.43 -21.47 20.45
C LEU A 266 -4.59 -22.25 21.07
N ASP A 267 -4.29 -23.40 21.69
CA ASP A 267 -5.26 -24.12 22.50
C ASP A 267 -5.68 -23.25 23.71
N ARG A 268 -6.98 -23.19 23.99
CA ARG A 268 -7.53 -22.43 25.13
C ARG A 268 -6.96 -22.84 26.50
N ARG A 269 -6.48 -24.11 26.63
CA ARG A 269 -5.79 -24.58 27.84
C ARG A 269 -4.44 -23.91 27.96
N LEU A 270 -3.70 -23.81 26.86
CA LEU A 270 -2.39 -23.17 26.80
C LEU A 270 -2.50 -21.67 27.10
N VAL A 271 -3.50 -21.00 26.51
CA VAL A 271 -3.79 -19.58 26.76
C VAL A 271 -4.04 -19.32 28.26
N ARG A 272 -4.89 -20.13 28.86
CA ARG A 272 -5.18 -20.02 30.32
C ARG A 272 -3.99 -20.36 31.21
N TYR A 273 -3.24 -21.41 30.87
CA TYR A 273 -2.10 -21.87 31.64
C TYR A 273 -0.98 -20.84 31.73
N HIS A 274 -0.75 -20.11 30.62
CA HIS A 274 0.31 -19.09 30.52
C HIS A 274 -0.20 -17.65 30.68
N ASP A 275 -1.47 -17.47 30.97
CA ASP A 275 -2.14 -16.15 31.07
C ASP A 275 -1.83 -15.26 29.86
N LEU A 276 -2.07 -15.80 28.65
CA LEU A 276 -1.80 -15.10 27.40
C LEU A 276 -2.99 -14.19 27.04
N SER A 277 -2.70 -12.96 26.64
CA SER A 277 -3.69 -11.95 26.26
C SER A 277 -4.33 -12.16 24.87
N GLY A 278 -4.29 -13.39 24.32
CA GLY A 278 -4.90 -13.73 23.02
C GLY A 278 -4.67 -15.18 22.65
N ASP A 279 -5.36 -15.62 21.60
CA ASP A 279 -5.44 -17.01 21.14
C ASP A 279 -4.66 -17.30 19.84
N GLN A 280 -3.77 -16.40 19.44
CA GLN A 280 -2.92 -16.54 18.26
C GLN A 280 -1.45 -16.45 18.65
N ALA A 281 -0.58 -17.13 17.90
CA ALA A 281 0.88 -17.06 18.01
C ALA A 281 1.54 -17.28 16.66
N VAL A 282 2.85 -17.10 16.59
CA VAL A 282 3.67 -17.39 15.41
C VAL A 282 4.45 -18.69 15.65
N GLU A 283 4.11 -19.74 14.88
CA GLU A 283 4.79 -21.03 14.93
C GLU A 283 6.03 -21.02 14.07
N VAL A 284 7.16 -21.41 14.64
CA VAL A 284 8.44 -21.55 13.95
C VAL A 284 8.45 -22.88 13.17
N LEU A 285 8.57 -22.79 11.84
CA LEU A 285 8.61 -23.94 10.93
C LEU A 285 10.02 -24.41 10.63
N SER A 286 10.96 -23.49 10.52
CA SER A 286 12.39 -23.79 10.36
C SER A 286 13.23 -22.70 11.02
N VAL A 287 14.44 -23.06 11.41
CA VAL A 287 15.45 -22.18 11.96
C VAL A 287 16.76 -22.47 11.25
N ASP A 288 17.39 -21.45 10.71
CA ASP A 288 18.76 -21.57 10.21
C ASP A 288 19.70 -21.66 11.44
N PRO A 289 20.47 -22.75 11.60
CA PRO A 289 21.34 -22.95 12.77
C PRO A 289 22.39 -21.84 12.97
N LYS A 290 22.81 -21.17 11.88
CA LYS A 290 23.79 -20.07 11.91
C LYS A 290 23.16 -18.71 12.10
N SER A 291 21.83 -18.61 12.07
CA SER A 291 21.08 -17.37 12.21
C SER A 291 21.02 -16.85 13.66
N PRO A 292 20.66 -15.59 13.88
CA PRO A 292 20.41 -15.03 15.19
C PRO A 292 19.47 -15.87 16.07
N ALA A 293 18.38 -16.37 15.51
CA ALA A 293 17.43 -17.22 16.24
C ALA A 293 18.04 -18.59 16.58
N GLY A 294 18.79 -19.19 15.63
CA GLY A 294 19.48 -20.48 15.86
C GLY A 294 20.51 -20.38 16.96
N LEU A 295 21.36 -19.33 16.94
CA LEU A 295 22.36 -19.06 17.96
C LEU A 295 21.76 -18.79 19.35
N ALA A 296 20.57 -18.18 19.39
CA ALA A 296 19.80 -17.96 20.62
C ALA A 296 19.06 -19.20 21.14
N GLY A 297 19.13 -20.34 20.44
CA GLY A 297 18.49 -21.58 20.85
C GLY A 297 16.99 -21.66 20.55
N MET A 298 16.49 -20.90 19.58
CA MET A 298 15.13 -21.07 19.04
C MET A 298 15.02 -22.43 18.32
N ARG A 299 13.86 -23.06 18.37
CA ARG A 299 13.63 -24.40 17.85
C ARG A 299 12.37 -24.45 16.98
N ILE A 300 12.34 -25.42 16.09
CA ILE A 300 11.14 -25.79 15.34
C ILE A 300 10.00 -26.12 16.30
N ASN A 301 8.79 -25.70 16.00
CA ASN A 301 7.57 -25.78 16.82
C ASN A 301 7.55 -24.85 18.03
N ASP A 302 8.52 -23.96 18.24
CA ASP A 302 8.36 -22.85 19.19
C ASP A 302 7.20 -21.96 18.73
N LEU A 303 6.39 -21.52 19.69
CA LEU A 303 5.28 -20.60 19.46
C LEU A 303 5.68 -19.23 20.01
N ILE A 304 6.04 -18.29 19.12
CA ILE A 304 6.39 -16.93 19.52
C ILE A 304 5.09 -16.23 19.96
N VAL A 305 5.07 -15.73 21.19
CA VAL A 305 3.92 -15.06 21.80
C VAL A 305 4.18 -13.61 22.16
N PHE A 306 5.43 -13.25 22.49
CA PHE A 306 5.84 -11.87 22.77
C PHE A 306 7.24 -11.58 22.23
N VAL A 307 7.46 -10.33 21.86
CA VAL A 307 8.78 -9.76 21.55
C VAL A 307 8.90 -8.46 22.34
N ASN A 308 9.93 -8.35 23.20
CA ASN A 308 10.09 -7.25 24.16
C ASN A 308 8.82 -6.90 24.95
N GLY A 309 8.06 -7.91 25.37
CA GLY A 309 6.78 -7.72 26.07
C GLY A 309 5.60 -7.31 25.18
N GLN A 310 5.83 -6.97 23.91
CA GLN A 310 4.78 -6.70 22.94
C GLN A 310 4.20 -8.02 22.43
N ARG A 311 2.88 -8.11 22.41
CA ARG A 311 2.15 -9.28 21.90
C ARG A 311 2.40 -9.47 20.41
N ILE A 312 2.66 -10.71 20.01
CA ILE A 312 2.79 -11.12 18.59
C ILE A 312 1.67 -12.13 18.31
N ALA A 313 0.72 -11.76 17.48
CA ALA A 313 -0.40 -12.60 17.09
C ALA A 313 -0.16 -13.29 15.74
N ASP A 314 0.57 -12.66 14.85
CA ASP A 314 0.85 -13.16 13.49
C ASP A 314 2.27 -12.80 13.02
N VAL A 315 2.61 -13.27 11.81
CA VAL A 315 3.93 -13.01 11.20
C VAL A 315 4.10 -11.53 10.86
N ASP A 316 3.02 -10.83 10.64
CA ASP A 316 3.03 -9.44 10.24
C ASP A 316 3.38 -8.54 11.44
N ASP A 317 2.89 -8.87 12.65
CA ASP A 317 3.31 -8.24 13.90
C ASP A 317 4.83 -8.41 14.12
N LEU A 318 5.35 -9.61 13.84
CA LEU A 318 6.78 -9.89 13.96
C LEU A 318 7.60 -9.09 12.93
N HIS A 319 7.14 -9.00 11.69
CA HIS A 319 7.81 -8.21 10.64
C HIS A 319 7.78 -6.71 10.96
N ARG A 320 6.66 -6.20 11.50
CA ARG A 320 6.52 -4.80 11.93
C ARG A 320 7.54 -4.47 13.01
N PHE A 321 7.59 -5.31 14.05
CA PHE A 321 8.55 -5.13 15.13
C PHE A 321 10.00 -5.11 14.61
N LEU A 322 10.37 -6.11 13.79
CA LEU A 322 11.72 -6.22 13.22
C LEU A 322 12.07 -5.10 12.22
N GLY A 323 11.07 -4.54 11.55
CA GLY A 323 11.25 -3.41 10.63
C GLY A 323 11.72 -2.14 11.33
N GLU A 324 11.31 -1.95 12.57
CA GLU A 324 11.64 -0.78 13.39
C GLU A 324 12.80 -1.03 14.37
N TRP A 325 13.17 -2.31 14.61
CA TRP A 325 14.20 -2.66 15.60
C TRP A 325 15.61 -2.43 15.08
N PRO A 326 16.50 -1.78 15.87
CA PRO A 326 17.90 -1.58 15.49
C PRO A 326 18.63 -2.92 15.29
N ILE A 327 19.35 -3.03 14.18
CA ILE A 327 20.16 -4.20 13.88
C ILE A 327 21.33 -4.27 14.88
N GLY A 328 21.57 -5.45 15.45
CA GLY A 328 22.63 -5.67 16.43
C GLY A 328 22.22 -5.40 17.90
N GLU A 329 21.06 -4.80 18.12
CA GLU A 329 20.54 -4.62 19.48
C GLU A 329 19.79 -5.87 19.94
N PRO A 330 20.07 -6.36 21.16
CA PRO A 330 19.42 -7.57 21.67
C PRO A 330 17.91 -7.36 21.85
N VAL A 331 17.14 -8.37 21.47
CA VAL A 331 15.69 -8.41 21.62
C VAL A 331 15.29 -9.63 22.43
N THR A 332 14.33 -9.46 23.32
CA THR A 332 13.78 -10.55 24.13
C THR A 332 12.58 -11.17 23.43
N ILE A 333 12.67 -12.46 23.06
CA ILE A 333 11.58 -13.22 22.44
C ILE A 333 11.05 -14.25 23.42
N THR A 334 9.77 -14.19 23.73
CA THR A 334 9.10 -15.17 24.58
C THR A 334 8.38 -16.18 23.69
N VAL A 335 8.72 -17.45 23.85
CA VAL A 335 8.12 -18.56 23.13
C VAL A 335 7.44 -19.54 24.11
N VAL A 336 6.43 -20.23 23.62
CA VAL A 336 5.89 -21.43 24.29
C VAL A 336 6.46 -22.64 23.58
N ARG A 337 7.22 -23.45 24.33
CA ARG A 337 7.89 -24.69 23.87
C ARG A 337 7.27 -25.88 24.60
N GLY A 338 6.42 -26.62 23.90
CA GLY A 338 5.62 -27.67 24.52
C GLY A 338 4.65 -27.10 25.57
N LYS A 339 4.97 -27.30 26.86
CA LYS A 339 4.19 -26.73 27.99
C LYS A 339 4.91 -25.58 28.70
N ASP A 340 6.12 -25.26 28.32
CA ASP A 340 6.97 -24.32 29.04
C ASP A 340 7.00 -22.96 28.31
N LYS A 341 7.03 -21.89 29.11
CA LYS A 341 7.27 -20.53 28.62
C LYS A 341 8.77 -20.25 28.72
N VAL A 342 9.42 -20.05 27.59
CA VAL A 342 10.87 -19.84 27.48
C VAL A 342 11.13 -18.44 26.94
N THR A 343 12.08 -17.74 27.55
CA THR A 343 12.54 -16.42 27.10
C THR A 343 13.92 -16.57 26.47
N LEU A 344 14.06 -16.11 25.25
CA LEU A 344 15.29 -16.12 24.46
C LEU A 344 15.76 -14.69 24.23
N THR A 345 17.04 -14.43 24.38
CA THR A 345 17.66 -13.18 23.98
C THR A 345 18.29 -13.38 22.61
N VAL A 346 17.78 -12.70 21.61
CA VAL A 346 18.21 -12.78 20.22
C VAL A 346 18.86 -11.45 19.82
N VAL A 347 19.97 -11.47 19.13
CA VAL A 347 20.59 -10.28 18.54
C VAL A 347 20.33 -10.31 17.04
N PRO A 348 19.30 -9.59 16.53
CA PRO A 348 18.96 -9.64 15.11
C PRO A 348 20.12 -9.12 14.23
N ALA A 349 20.38 -9.83 13.13
CA ALA A 349 21.35 -9.43 12.12
C ALA A 349 20.68 -8.63 10.98
N GLU A 350 21.47 -8.10 10.06
CA GLU A 350 20.95 -7.52 8.83
C GLU A 350 20.49 -8.61 7.88
N ALA A 351 19.30 -8.47 7.30
CA ALA A 351 18.83 -9.38 6.26
C ALA A 351 19.80 -9.41 5.08
N GLY A 352 20.24 -10.62 4.65
CA GLY A 352 21.19 -10.79 3.55
C GLY A 352 22.67 -10.87 3.92
N THR A 353 23.02 -10.82 5.21
CA THR A 353 24.44 -10.94 5.65
C THR A 353 24.89 -12.35 6.00
N LEU A 354 23.96 -13.30 6.01
CA LEU A 354 24.25 -14.72 6.28
C LEU A 354 24.41 -15.47 4.95
N HIS A 355 25.66 -15.78 4.61
CA HIS A 355 26.05 -16.72 3.54
C HIS A 355 26.56 -18.03 4.14
#